data_c21be0720db21870aaee5e23a8c412d7
#
_entry.id   c21be0720db21870aaee5e23a8c412d7
#
_cell.length_a   1.000
_cell.length_b   1.000
_cell.length_c   1.000
_cell.angle_alpha   90.00
_cell.angle_beta   90.00
_cell.angle_gamma   90.00
#
_symmetry.space_group_name_H-M   'P 1'
#
loop_
_entity.id
_entity.type
_entity.pdbx_description
1 polymer ?
#
loop_
_entity_poly.entity_id
_entity_poly.type
_entity_poly.pdbx_seq_one_letter_code
_entity_poly.pdbx_strand_id
1 'polypeptide(L)'
;MNIISSRRDAAVLTGFVLIFSLAVVSRLFDLGSRAMHHDESLHAEFAWRYFIGLGYEHDPMMHGPLLFHLICGSFLIFGDSEFTARLPSVIAGVVLVFSPILLKDQLGKVGVLAASLFLTISPSLLYYSRFARNDLLVCLATVLVFVSAWKIIQKGNSSSKISEGNDFSMWYVVLSLSLSSLFLLKELSYIVAALLLLYLNFALAHEWSVQRRGREPELRSRILDAFLLIPSSWVIASLWPFARRLRNALRLGWRPEANLVVLVGTLVLPLLGASVRLIFPNVPDVAILVIIGGLTIAAIVVGLCWNPKIWLITAAAFYVPLILFYSTFFTNELGYKSLFWDSLSYWIDQQEVRRGTQPWYYYLLLVPLYEILPLILTTIGAGYLALTRQLSRFTVLLLVWAFGCLTALTFAGEKMPWLLTHIATPVCFLAGFTANRIFRYGVKNNRLAITGVLLASLLSLPLAFTMWTNYGLNIKHSDTSLEPLIYTQSSPDIPKLASEIERGLVAGTISGITVDTDEALSWPWAWYLRGKSVSYRVGDDIRSRSYIIPPDHVAILSAESNVLQRSILGNHGASDAYMHRWWFDEQTYRNLQWVDLIRIADWPRHLKRLTSFAYSRGDTPHGVTAYIAFPKK
;
A
#
# COMPACT_ATOMS: atom_id res chain seq x y z
N MET A 1 -39.57 -23.88 -6.39
CA MET A 1 -38.71 -22.71 -6.04
C MET A 1 -37.38 -23.10 -5.43
N ASN A 2 -37.27 -24.20 -4.67
CA ASN A 2 -36.05 -24.61 -3.96
C ASN A 2 -34.90 -25.15 -4.85
N ILE A 3 -35.16 -25.77 -5.99
CA ILE A 3 -34.12 -26.36 -6.86
C ILE A 3 -33.35 -25.28 -7.63
N ILE A 4 -34.00 -24.17 -8.01
CA ILE A 4 -33.36 -23.06 -8.73
C ILE A 4 -32.46 -22.23 -7.79
N SER A 5 -32.84 -22.06 -6.53
CA SER A 5 -31.98 -21.39 -5.53
C SER A 5 -30.74 -22.24 -5.24
N SER A 6 -30.87 -23.55 -5.09
CA SER A 6 -29.76 -24.49 -4.86
C SER A 6 -28.72 -24.49 -6.02
N ARG A 7 -29.20 -24.51 -7.29
CA ARG A 7 -28.29 -24.44 -8.46
C ARG A 7 -27.57 -23.11 -8.56
N ARG A 8 -28.21 -21.97 -8.26
CA ARG A 8 -27.56 -20.65 -8.24
C ARG A 8 -26.55 -20.53 -7.11
N ASP A 9 -26.86 -21.09 -5.95
CA ASP A 9 -25.93 -21.07 -4.81
C ASP A 9 -24.72 -21.99 -5.08
N ALA A 10 -24.91 -23.13 -5.72
CA ALA A 10 -23.83 -23.99 -6.18
C ALA A 10 -22.91 -23.28 -7.20
N ALA A 11 -23.49 -22.59 -8.20
CA ALA A 11 -22.71 -21.84 -9.18
C ALA A 11 -21.88 -20.70 -8.54
N VAL A 12 -22.45 -20.00 -7.56
CA VAL A 12 -21.71 -18.97 -6.80
C VAL A 12 -20.57 -19.59 -6.00
N LEU A 13 -20.81 -20.72 -5.33
CA LEU A 13 -19.76 -21.41 -4.57
C LEU A 13 -18.64 -21.91 -5.50
N THR A 14 -18.99 -22.51 -6.64
CA THR A 14 -18.02 -22.94 -7.65
C THR A 14 -17.18 -21.76 -8.14
N GLY A 15 -17.80 -20.61 -8.43
CA GLY A 15 -17.10 -19.38 -8.79
C GLY A 15 -16.11 -18.93 -7.71
N PHE A 16 -16.50 -18.98 -6.44
CA PHE A 16 -15.57 -18.67 -5.34
C PHE A 16 -14.41 -19.65 -5.24
N VAL A 17 -14.67 -20.96 -5.38
CA VAL A 17 -13.60 -21.98 -5.35
C VAL A 17 -12.60 -21.76 -6.49
N LEU A 18 -13.09 -21.48 -7.71
CA LEU A 18 -12.24 -21.19 -8.86
C LEU A 18 -11.39 -19.93 -8.66
N ILE A 19 -12.01 -18.85 -8.17
CA ILE A 19 -11.30 -17.59 -7.87
C ILE A 19 -10.26 -17.83 -6.76
N PHE A 20 -10.58 -18.62 -5.75
CA PHE A 20 -9.65 -19.01 -4.69
C PHE A 20 -8.44 -19.75 -5.24
N SER A 21 -8.70 -20.81 -5.99
CA SER A 21 -7.63 -21.61 -6.58
C SER A 21 -6.74 -20.76 -7.47
N LEU A 22 -7.34 -19.89 -8.31
CA LEU A 22 -6.59 -18.97 -9.16
C LEU A 22 -5.77 -17.97 -8.33
N ALA A 23 -6.33 -17.41 -7.25
CA ALA A 23 -5.63 -16.46 -6.38
C ALA A 23 -4.43 -17.10 -5.69
N VAL A 24 -4.56 -18.33 -5.18
CA VAL A 24 -3.49 -19.06 -4.52
C VAL A 24 -2.41 -19.48 -5.53
N VAL A 25 -2.82 -20.13 -6.63
CA VAL A 25 -1.88 -20.61 -7.64
C VAL A 25 -1.09 -19.47 -8.26
N SER A 26 -1.75 -18.38 -8.69
CA SER A 26 -1.07 -17.26 -9.34
C SER A 26 -0.06 -16.55 -8.43
N ARG A 27 -0.26 -16.57 -7.12
CA ARG A 27 0.63 -15.91 -6.16
C ARG A 27 1.76 -16.79 -5.67
N LEU A 28 1.55 -18.11 -5.60
CA LEU A 28 2.56 -19.06 -5.14
C LEU A 28 3.41 -19.64 -6.27
N PHE A 29 2.86 -19.67 -7.51
CA PHE A 29 3.58 -20.22 -8.65
C PHE A 29 4.90 -19.49 -8.87
N ASP A 30 6.00 -20.22 -8.82
CA ASP A 30 7.35 -19.71 -9.08
C ASP A 30 7.75 -18.48 -8.22
N LEU A 31 7.33 -18.46 -6.95
CA LEU A 31 7.51 -17.32 -6.05
C LEU A 31 8.97 -17.05 -5.68
N GLY A 32 9.82 -18.10 -5.63
CA GLY A 32 11.22 -17.99 -5.20
C GLY A 32 12.21 -17.74 -6.33
N SER A 33 11.84 -17.86 -7.61
CA SER A 33 12.79 -17.83 -8.74
C SER A 33 13.30 -16.45 -9.11
N ARG A 34 12.45 -15.41 -8.92
CA ARG A 34 12.78 -14.03 -9.25
C ARG A 34 13.86 -13.50 -8.30
N ALA A 35 14.91 -12.86 -8.86
CA ALA A 35 15.91 -12.14 -8.06
C ALA A 35 15.25 -11.18 -7.07
N MET A 36 15.79 -11.11 -5.84
CA MET A 36 15.28 -10.17 -4.82
C MET A 36 15.43 -8.75 -5.32
N HIS A 37 14.34 -8.01 -5.32
CA HIS A 37 14.36 -6.58 -5.60
C HIS A 37 15.23 -5.85 -4.57
N HIS A 38 15.77 -4.68 -4.94
CA HIS A 38 16.57 -3.86 -4.04
C HIS A 38 15.93 -3.71 -2.65
N ASP A 39 14.67 -3.26 -2.58
CA ASP A 39 13.96 -3.09 -1.30
C ASP A 39 13.56 -4.42 -0.64
N GLU A 40 13.22 -5.47 -1.44
CA GLU A 40 12.93 -6.80 -0.87
C GLU A 40 14.13 -7.35 -0.12
N SER A 41 15.33 -7.20 -0.71
CA SER A 41 16.58 -7.68 -0.11
C SER A 41 16.89 -6.99 1.21
N LEU A 42 16.58 -5.72 1.31
CA LEU A 42 16.69 -4.88 2.48
C LEU A 42 15.77 -5.40 3.60
N HIS A 43 14.47 -5.56 3.29
CA HIS A 43 13.50 -6.08 4.26
C HIS A 43 13.84 -7.51 4.72
N ALA A 44 14.26 -8.37 3.79
CA ALA A 44 14.62 -9.75 4.10
C ALA A 44 15.88 -9.84 4.96
N GLU A 45 16.91 -9.03 4.67
CA GLU A 45 18.18 -9.02 5.42
C GLU A 45 17.96 -8.53 6.86
N PHE A 46 17.25 -7.43 7.08
CA PHE A 46 16.97 -6.96 8.44
C PHE A 46 16.10 -7.95 9.22
N ALA A 47 15.12 -8.60 8.56
CA ALA A 47 14.34 -9.66 9.18
C ALA A 47 15.20 -10.91 9.49
N TRP A 48 16.17 -11.21 8.64
CA TRP A 48 17.12 -12.30 8.85
C TRP A 48 18.07 -12.03 10.03
N ARG A 49 18.59 -10.80 10.16
CA ARG A 49 19.38 -10.41 11.35
C ARG A 49 18.58 -10.61 12.63
N TYR A 50 17.32 -10.22 12.62
CA TYR A 50 16.43 -10.44 13.75
C TYR A 50 16.22 -11.94 14.02
N PHE A 51 16.03 -12.74 12.97
CA PHE A 51 15.87 -14.20 13.03
C PHE A 51 17.08 -14.90 13.66
N ILE A 52 18.31 -14.49 13.35
CA ILE A 52 19.53 -15.07 13.91
C ILE A 52 19.95 -14.49 15.27
N GLY A 53 19.13 -13.62 15.86
CA GLY A 53 19.33 -13.07 17.21
C GLY A 53 20.20 -11.81 17.30
N LEU A 54 20.49 -11.13 16.17
CA LEU A 54 21.21 -9.86 16.16
C LEU A 54 20.32 -8.65 16.56
N GLY A 55 19.03 -8.89 16.77
CA GLY A 55 18.06 -7.85 17.11
C GLY A 55 17.50 -7.12 15.89
N TYR A 56 16.55 -6.22 16.16
CA TYR A 56 15.95 -5.34 15.14
C TYR A 56 15.74 -3.96 15.74
N GLU A 57 16.30 -2.96 15.07
CA GLU A 57 16.07 -1.55 15.38
C GLU A 57 15.25 -0.93 14.24
N HIS A 58 14.21 -0.18 14.61
CA HIS A 58 13.35 0.45 13.63
C HIS A 58 14.03 1.68 12.99
N ASP A 59 14.09 1.70 11.66
CA ASP A 59 14.51 2.85 10.87
C ASP A 59 13.27 3.44 10.14
N PRO A 60 12.93 4.73 10.36
CA PRO A 60 11.80 5.39 9.69
C PRO A 60 11.83 5.33 8.15
N MET A 61 13.02 5.26 7.54
CA MET A 61 13.18 5.12 6.08
C MET A 61 12.58 3.81 5.57
N MET A 62 12.55 2.78 6.42
CA MET A 62 12.09 1.42 6.08
C MET A 62 10.61 1.20 6.34
N HIS A 63 9.87 2.24 6.67
CA HIS A 63 8.48 2.18 7.13
C HIS A 63 8.31 1.46 8.48
N GLY A 64 7.08 1.03 8.81
CA GLY A 64 6.79 0.44 10.11
C GLY A 64 7.36 -0.97 10.33
N PRO A 65 7.49 -1.41 11.58
CA PRO A 65 8.22 -2.63 11.97
C PRO A 65 7.49 -3.94 11.65
N LEU A 66 6.18 -3.95 11.42
CA LEU A 66 5.39 -5.18 11.36
C LEU A 66 5.84 -6.14 10.25
N LEU A 67 6.26 -5.62 9.09
CA LEU A 67 6.73 -6.47 7.99
C LEU A 67 7.93 -7.30 8.40
N PHE A 68 8.91 -6.71 9.10
CA PHE A 68 10.13 -7.39 9.56
C PHE A 68 9.82 -8.52 10.52
N HIS A 69 8.88 -8.29 11.45
CA HIS A 69 8.43 -9.32 12.40
C HIS A 69 7.67 -10.45 11.69
N LEU A 70 6.86 -10.14 10.67
CA LEU A 70 6.15 -11.15 9.89
C LEU A 70 7.10 -11.99 9.04
N ILE A 71 8.11 -11.38 8.41
CA ILE A 71 9.14 -12.10 7.65
C ILE A 71 9.99 -12.95 8.61
N CYS A 72 10.42 -12.41 9.75
CA CYS A 72 11.13 -13.17 10.78
C CYS A 72 10.29 -14.36 11.25
N GLY A 73 8.99 -14.17 11.52
CA GLY A 73 8.07 -15.26 11.85
C GLY A 73 7.97 -16.33 10.75
N SER A 74 7.98 -15.91 9.48
CA SER A 74 8.03 -16.83 8.33
C SER A 74 9.34 -17.64 8.30
N PHE A 75 10.47 -16.99 8.59
CA PHE A 75 11.78 -17.67 8.67
C PHE A 75 11.86 -18.67 9.82
N LEU A 76 11.28 -18.32 10.98
CA LEU A 76 11.21 -19.25 12.14
C LEU A 76 10.44 -20.53 11.84
N ILE A 77 9.41 -20.47 10.98
CA ILE A 77 8.54 -21.61 10.67
C ILE A 77 9.08 -22.44 9.49
N PHE A 78 9.60 -21.76 8.44
CA PHE A 78 9.88 -22.39 7.15
C PHE A 78 11.35 -22.27 6.71
N GLY A 79 12.22 -21.65 7.50
CA GLY A 79 13.60 -21.32 7.11
C GLY A 79 13.69 -20.06 6.24
N ASP A 80 14.90 -19.50 6.11
CA ASP A 80 15.18 -18.27 5.38
C ASP A 80 15.42 -18.51 3.89
N SER A 81 14.56 -17.97 3.06
CA SER A 81 14.64 -18.01 1.59
C SER A 81 13.87 -16.86 0.96
N GLU A 82 14.08 -16.62 -0.34
CA GLU A 82 13.31 -15.65 -1.12
C GLU A 82 11.81 -15.97 -1.11
N PHE A 83 11.47 -17.25 -1.13
CA PHE A 83 10.08 -17.72 -1.05
C PHE A 83 9.45 -17.34 0.29
N THR A 84 10.10 -17.64 1.40
CA THR A 84 9.57 -17.42 2.74
C THR A 84 9.57 -15.95 3.13
N ALA A 85 10.49 -15.13 2.61
CA ALA A 85 10.45 -13.68 2.76
C ALA A 85 9.19 -13.05 2.13
N ARG A 86 8.68 -13.60 1.03
CA ARG A 86 7.50 -13.11 0.30
C ARG A 86 6.16 -13.62 0.85
N LEU A 87 6.16 -14.69 1.66
CA LEU A 87 4.94 -15.32 2.17
C LEU A 87 3.98 -14.37 2.90
N PRO A 88 4.41 -13.45 3.76
CA PRO A 88 3.49 -12.52 4.43
C PRO A 88 2.65 -11.69 3.43
N SER A 89 3.28 -11.20 2.37
CA SER A 89 2.59 -10.41 1.32
C SER A 89 1.68 -11.28 0.47
N VAL A 90 2.07 -12.52 0.17
CA VAL A 90 1.23 -13.51 -0.53
C VAL A 90 -0.04 -13.80 0.26
N ILE A 91 0.10 -14.10 1.56
CA ILE A 91 -1.04 -14.38 2.44
C ILE A 91 -1.98 -13.18 2.49
N ALA A 92 -1.44 -11.97 2.68
CA ALA A 92 -2.24 -10.75 2.66
C ALA A 92 -2.98 -10.57 1.32
N GLY A 93 -2.31 -10.81 0.19
CA GLY A 93 -2.91 -10.73 -1.15
C GLY A 93 -4.01 -11.76 -1.38
N VAL A 94 -3.87 -13.00 -0.89
CA VAL A 94 -4.92 -14.02 -0.95
C VAL A 94 -6.10 -13.63 -0.07
N VAL A 95 -5.88 -13.20 1.18
CA VAL A 95 -6.96 -12.76 2.09
C VAL A 95 -7.68 -11.54 1.53
N LEU A 96 -6.96 -10.60 0.91
CA LEU A 96 -7.54 -9.42 0.26
C LEU A 96 -8.56 -9.81 -0.82
N VAL A 97 -8.29 -10.84 -1.62
CA VAL A 97 -9.21 -11.33 -2.66
C VAL A 97 -10.57 -11.75 -2.08
N PHE A 98 -10.62 -12.24 -0.83
CA PHE A 98 -11.86 -12.66 -0.18
C PHE A 98 -12.54 -11.55 0.61
N SER A 99 -11.88 -10.46 0.87
CA SER A 99 -12.41 -9.37 1.68
C SER A 99 -13.74 -8.79 1.19
N PRO A 100 -14.11 -8.78 -0.13
CA PRO A 100 -15.43 -8.35 -0.60
C PRO A 100 -16.61 -9.11 0.03
N ILE A 101 -16.40 -10.34 0.51
CA ILE A 101 -17.45 -11.14 1.17
C ILE A 101 -17.99 -10.46 2.43
N LEU A 102 -17.17 -9.68 3.11
CA LEU A 102 -17.54 -8.92 4.30
C LEU A 102 -18.59 -7.84 4.00
N LEU A 103 -18.67 -7.43 2.73
CA LEU A 103 -19.63 -6.42 2.23
C LEU A 103 -20.72 -7.03 1.33
N LYS A 104 -20.98 -8.35 1.44
CA LYS A 104 -21.96 -9.06 0.60
C LYS A 104 -23.36 -8.42 0.60
N ASP A 105 -23.76 -7.83 1.73
CA ASP A 105 -25.08 -7.19 1.89
C ASP A 105 -25.21 -5.94 1.00
N GLN A 106 -24.10 -5.28 0.70
CA GLN A 106 -24.01 -4.08 -0.13
C GLN A 106 -23.68 -4.41 -1.59
N LEU A 107 -22.69 -5.26 -1.78
CA LEU A 107 -22.21 -5.66 -3.11
C LEU A 107 -23.14 -6.67 -3.80
N GLY A 108 -23.86 -7.50 -3.05
CA GLY A 108 -24.60 -8.66 -3.58
C GLY A 108 -23.65 -9.78 -4.04
N LYS A 109 -24.19 -10.98 -4.29
CA LYS A 109 -23.39 -12.18 -4.66
C LYS A 109 -22.55 -11.94 -5.92
N VAL A 110 -23.14 -11.36 -6.96
CA VAL A 110 -22.45 -11.07 -8.23
C VAL A 110 -21.35 -10.01 -8.03
N GLY A 111 -21.62 -8.97 -7.24
CA GLY A 111 -20.64 -7.93 -6.95
C GLY A 111 -19.46 -8.42 -6.15
N VAL A 112 -19.68 -9.33 -5.20
CA VAL A 112 -18.61 -9.98 -4.45
C VAL A 112 -17.73 -10.82 -5.37
N LEU A 113 -18.32 -11.69 -6.21
CA LEU A 113 -17.57 -12.48 -7.18
C LEU A 113 -16.78 -11.61 -8.15
N ALA A 114 -17.38 -10.55 -8.68
CA ALA A 114 -16.71 -9.64 -9.62
C ALA A 114 -15.56 -8.90 -8.94
N ALA A 115 -15.76 -8.34 -7.74
CA ALA A 115 -14.70 -7.67 -6.99
C ALA A 115 -13.54 -8.63 -6.67
N SER A 116 -13.86 -9.85 -6.19
CA SER A 116 -12.84 -10.88 -5.92
C SER A 116 -12.09 -11.30 -7.18
N LEU A 117 -12.76 -11.41 -8.33
CA LEU A 117 -12.11 -11.69 -9.61
C LEU A 117 -11.17 -10.56 -10.01
N PHE A 118 -11.63 -9.29 -9.94
CA PHE A 118 -10.78 -8.14 -10.27
C PHE A 118 -9.55 -8.05 -9.36
N LEU A 119 -9.71 -8.25 -8.05
CA LEU A 119 -8.59 -8.32 -7.10
C LEU A 119 -7.62 -9.49 -7.40
N THR A 120 -8.12 -10.58 -7.98
CA THR A 120 -7.29 -11.74 -8.36
C THR A 120 -6.45 -11.46 -9.58
N ILE A 121 -7.07 -10.88 -10.63
CA ILE A 121 -6.45 -10.69 -11.95
C ILE A 121 -5.89 -9.28 -12.17
N SER A 122 -5.97 -8.38 -11.19
CA SER A 122 -5.33 -7.08 -11.25
C SER A 122 -3.81 -7.24 -11.38
N PRO A 123 -3.18 -6.71 -12.44
CA PRO A 123 -1.74 -6.86 -12.64
C PRO A 123 -0.92 -6.27 -11.51
N SER A 124 -1.29 -5.09 -11.01
CA SER A 124 -0.55 -4.45 -9.91
C SER A 124 -0.68 -5.20 -8.59
N LEU A 125 -1.91 -5.63 -8.21
CA LEU A 125 -2.13 -6.37 -6.98
C LEU A 125 -1.50 -7.77 -7.02
N LEU A 126 -1.52 -8.43 -8.17
CA LEU A 126 -0.85 -9.72 -8.34
C LEU A 126 0.67 -9.57 -8.22
N TYR A 127 1.27 -8.61 -8.94
CA TYR A 127 2.72 -8.38 -8.92
C TYR A 127 3.22 -8.06 -7.52
N TYR A 128 2.62 -7.06 -6.84
CA TYR A 128 3.08 -6.67 -5.51
C TYR A 128 2.65 -7.63 -4.38
N SER A 129 1.69 -8.53 -4.60
CA SER A 129 1.45 -9.63 -3.65
C SER A 129 2.59 -10.65 -3.61
N ARG A 130 3.44 -10.68 -4.64
CA ARG A 130 4.61 -11.56 -4.78
C ARG A 130 5.91 -10.83 -4.42
N PHE A 131 5.80 -9.77 -3.62
CA PHE A 131 6.89 -8.91 -3.17
C PHE A 131 6.98 -8.91 -1.65
N ALA A 132 8.18 -8.95 -1.08
CA ALA A 132 8.40 -8.77 0.36
C ALA A 132 8.31 -7.27 0.73
N ARG A 133 7.09 -6.69 0.62
CA ARG A 133 6.80 -5.28 0.90
C ARG A 133 5.49 -5.09 1.66
N ASN A 134 5.36 -3.93 2.28
CA ASN A 134 4.24 -3.54 3.14
C ASN A 134 2.90 -3.40 2.38
N ASP A 135 2.92 -3.09 1.08
CA ASP A 135 1.78 -2.50 0.37
C ASP A 135 0.53 -3.38 0.38
N LEU A 136 0.64 -4.70 0.19
CA LEU A 136 -0.52 -5.60 0.24
C LEU A 136 -1.09 -5.77 1.65
N LEU A 137 -0.22 -5.79 2.66
CA LEU A 137 -0.64 -5.79 4.07
C LEU A 137 -1.41 -4.51 4.40
N VAL A 138 -0.92 -3.34 3.92
CA VAL A 138 -1.60 -2.04 4.05
C VAL A 138 -2.95 -2.05 3.32
N CYS A 139 -3.03 -2.60 2.10
CA CYS A 139 -4.30 -2.74 1.38
C CYS A 139 -5.32 -3.55 2.17
N LEU A 140 -4.91 -4.69 2.72
CA LEU A 140 -5.78 -5.54 3.54
C LEU A 140 -6.25 -4.81 4.81
N ALA A 141 -5.33 -4.19 5.54
CA ALA A 141 -5.66 -3.43 6.74
C ALA A 141 -6.60 -2.25 6.41
N THR A 142 -6.37 -1.55 5.28
CA THR A 142 -7.26 -0.46 4.81
C THR A 142 -8.68 -0.97 4.53
N VAL A 143 -8.82 -2.12 3.83
CA VAL A 143 -10.13 -2.75 3.62
C VAL A 143 -10.82 -3.03 4.95
N LEU A 144 -10.11 -3.61 5.92
CA LEU A 144 -10.67 -3.94 7.22
C LEU A 144 -11.08 -2.68 8.00
N VAL A 145 -10.37 -1.56 7.87
CA VAL A 145 -10.75 -0.26 8.46
C VAL A 145 -12.08 0.22 7.87
N PHE A 146 -12.22 0.29 6.55
CA PHE A 146 -13.45 0.76 5.89
C PHE A 146 -14.62 -0.20 6.10
N VAL A 147 -14.39 -1.52 6.05
CA VAL A 147 -15.40 -2.55 6.34
C VAL A 147 -15.90 -2.44 7.78
N SER A 148 -14.99 -2.33 8.74
CA SER A 148 -15.36 -2.24 10.18
C SER A 148 -16.16 -0.97 10.46
N ALA A 149 -15.71 0.17 9.93
CA ALA A 149 -16.45 1.42 10.04
C ALA A 149 -17.87 1.29 9.45
N TRP A 150 -18.00 0.70 8.26
CA TRP A 150 -19.29 0.45 7.63
C TRP A 150 -20.18 -0.48 8.46
N LYS A 151 -19.65 -1.57 9.00
CA LYS A 151 -20.42 -2.52 9.85
C LYS A 151 -20.90 -1.87 11.14
N ILE A 152 -20.11 -1.00 11.74
CA ILE A 152 -20.52 -0.21 12.93
C ILE A 152 -21.69 0.72 12.55
N ILE A 153 -21.57 1.46 11.44
CA ILE A 153 -22.62 2.36 10.94
C ILE A 153 -23.91 1.57 10.64
N GLN A 154 -23.79 0.44 9.96
CA GLN A 154 -24.94 -0.40 9.60
C GLN A 154 -25.68 -0.93 10.84
N LYS A 155 -24.95 -1.42 11.85
CA LYS A 155 -25.52 -1.93 13.10
C LYS A 155 -26.22 -0.81 13.88
N GLY A 156 -25.60 0.35 14.02
CA GLY A 156 -26.17 1.48 14.74
C GLY A 156 -27.45 2.03 14.10
N ASN A 157 -27.57 1.97 12.78
CA ASN A 157 -28.78 2.42 12.06
C ASN A 157 -29.91 1.38 12.08
N SER A 158 -29.63 0.10 12.35
CA SER A 158 -30.65 -0.98 12.39
C SER A 158 -31.28 -1.13 13.76
N SER A 159 -30.73 -0.54 14.79
CA SER A 159 -31.26 -0.63 16.16
C SER A 159 -32.40 0.37 16.32
N SER A 160 -33.63 -0.13 16.29
CA SER A 160 -34.86 0.68 16.42
C SER A 160 -35.09 1.28 17.82
N LYS A 161 -34.34 0.81 18.82
CA LYS A 161 -34.21 1.44 20.14
C LYS A 161 -32.91 2.23 20.13
N ILE A 162 -33.02 3.53 20.35
CA ILE A 162 -31.90 4.39 20.76
C ILE A 162 -31.44 3.83 22.11
N SER A 163 -30.76 2.68 22.10
CA SER A 163 -30.05 2.19 23.26
C SER A 163 -28.91 3.18 23.50
N GLU A 164 -28.92 3.83 24.62
CA GLU A 164 -27.91 4.77 25.06
C GLU A 164 -26.53 4.13 24.87
N GLY A 165 -25.90 4.36 23.72
CA GLY A 165 -24.46 4.25 23.47
C GLY A 165 -23.66 2.99 23.89
N ASN A 166 -24.29 1.96 24.41
CA ASN A 166 -23.61 0.90 25.18
C ASN A 166 -23.43 -0.45 24.48
N ASP A 167 -23.90 -0.63 23.25
CA ASP A 167 -23.75 -1.92 22.57
C ASP A 167 -22.35 -2.06 21.96
N PHE A 168 -21.47 -2.70 22.74
CA PHE A 168 -20.16 -3.14 22.25
C PHE A 168 -20.32 -4.02 20.99
N SER A 169 -19.56 -3.71 19.95
CA SER A 169 -19.44 -4.52 18.75
C SER A 169 -17.99 -4.92 18.55
N MET A 170 -17.74 -6.17 18.21
CA MET A 170 -16.41 -6.66 17.88
C MET A 170 -15.77 -5.86 16.73
N TRP A 171 -16.57 -5.22 15.89
CA TRP A 171 -16.06 -4.35 14.82
C TRP A 171 -15.29 -3.13 15.32
N TYR A 172 -15.50 -2.67 16.56
CA TYR A 172 -14.66 -1.64 17.18
C TYR A 172 -13.22 -2.15 17.41
N VAL A 173 -13.08 -3.40 17.86
CA VAL A 173 -11.76 -4.04 18.05
C VAL A 173 -11.08 -4.28 16.70
N VAL A 174 -11.82 -4.81 15.72
CA VAL A 174 -11.29 -5.03 14.37
C VAL A 174 -10.83 -3.71 13.74
N LEU A 175 -11.60 -2.62 13.90
CA LEU A 175 -11.22 -1.29 13.44
C LEU A 175 -9.89 -0.84 14.09
N SER A 176 -9.79 -0.96 15.41
CA SER A 176 -8.61 -0.50 16.16
C SER A 176 -7.37 -1.32 15.85
N LEU A 177 -7.49 -2.65 15.76
CA LEU A 177 -6.39 -3.54 15.34
C LEU A 177 -5.95 -3.25 13.90
N SER A 178 -6.90 -3.01 13.00
CA SER A 178 -6.58 -2.69 11.60
C SER A 178 -5.91 -1.33 11.45
N LEU A 179 -6.36 -0.32 12.22
CA LEU A 179 -5.68 0.98 12.30
C LEU A 179 -4.27 0.82 12.91
N SER A 180 -4.12 0.07 14.00
CA SER A 180 -2.82 -0.25 14.58
C SER A 180 -1.89 -0.89 13.55
N SER A 181 -2.39 -1.90 12.82
CA SER A 181 -1.63 -2.57 11.75
C SER A 181 -1.20 -1.59 10.64
N LEU A 182 -2.04 -0.62 10.28
CA LEU A 182 -1.67 0.42 9.31
C LEU A 182 -0.49 1.25 9.79
N PHE A 183 -0.51 1.72 11.04
CA PHE A 183 0.59 2.50 11.63
C PHE A 183 1.85 1.66 11.87
N LEU A 184 1.70 0.34 12.05
CA LEU A 184 2.80 -0.61 12.12
C LEU A 184 3.42 -0.97 10.76
N LEU A 185 2.74 -0.63 9.66
CA LEU A 185 3.17 -0.99 8.31
C LEU A 185 3.70 0.20 7.52
N LYS A 186 2.96 1.31 7.49
CA LYS A 186 3.31 2.42 6.60
C LYS A 186 2.62 3.72 6.98
N GLU A 187 3.26 4.86 6.73
CA GLU A 187 2.77 6.20 7.03
C GLU A 187 1.54 6.60 6.18
N LEU A 188 1.22 5.82 5.15
CA LEU A 188 -0.06 5.90 4.43
C LEU A 188 -1.27 5.78 5.38
N SER A 189 -1.07 5.23 6.58
CA SER A 189 -2.04 5.18 7.67
C SER A 189 -2.68 6.52 7.98
N TYR A 190 -1.91 7.61 7.95
CA TYR A 190 -2.43 8.97 8.16
C TYR A 190 -3.42 9.36 7.05
N ILE A 191 -3.13 9.04 5.80
CA ILE A 191 -4.01 9.30 4.66
C ILE A 191 -5.30 8.48 4.80
N VAL A 192 -5.19 7.20 5.14
CA VAL A 192 -6.36 6.32 5.32
C VAL A 192 -7.25 6.82 6.47
N ALA A 193 -6.66 7.19 7.59
CA ALA A 193 -7.39 7.76 8.73
C ALA A 193 -8.09 9.08 8.34
N ALA A 194 -7.39 9.96 7.61
CA ALA A 194 -7.93 11.22 7.12
C ALA A 194 -9.10 11.00 6.15
N LEU A 195 -9.00 10.05 5.21
CA LEU A 195 -10.09 9.71 4.28
C LEU A 195 -11.30 9.14 4.99
N LEU A 196 -11.10 8.28 6.00
CA LEU A 196 -12.19 7.79 6.82
C LEU A 196 -12.87 8.93 7.60
N LEU A 197 -12.09 9.78 8.27
CA LEU A 197 -12.62 10.96 8.98
C LEU A 197 -13.33 11.93 8.03
N LEU A 198 -12.81 12.15 6.84
CA LEU A 198 -13.44 12.96 5.81
C LEU A 198 -14.82 12.40 5.44
N TYR A 199 -14.91 11.10 5.16
CA TYR A 199 -16.19 10.44 4.89
C TYR A 199 -17.18 10.59 6.05
N LEU A 200 -16.73 10.34 7.29
CA LEU A 200 -17.59 10.44 8.48
C LEU A 200 -18.11 11.86 8.69
N ASN A 201 -17.26 12.88 8.46
CA ASN A 201 -17.66 14.28 8.54
C ASN A 201 -18.65 14.67 7.44
N PHE A 202 -18.47 14.19 6.20
CA PHE A 202 -19.46 14.38 5.13
C PHE A 202 -20.81 13.75 5.48
N ALA A 203 -20.80 12.55 6.06
CA ALA A 203 -22.03 11.85 6.48
C ALA A 203 -22.75 12.64 7.58
N LEU A 204 -22.03 13.13 8.59
CA LEU A 204 -22.59 13.96 9.67
C LEU A 204 -23.11 15.31 9.15
N ALA A 205 -22.37 16.00 8.29
CA ALA A 205 -22.78 17.26 7.69
C ALA A 205 -24.07 17.13 6.87
N HIS A 206 -24.16 16.02 6.10
CA HIS A 206 -25.39 15.73 5.34
C HIS A 206 -26.60 15.56 6.26
N GLU A 207 -26.48 14.75 7.32
CA GLU A 207 -27.56 14.52 8.29
C GLU A 207 -28.00 15.81 8.98
N TRP A 208 -27.03 16.60 9.40
CA TRP A 208 -27.31 17.90 10.03
C TRP A 208 -28.05 18.86 9.09
N SER A 209 -27.61 18.91 7.83
CA SER A 209 -28.25 19.71 6.78
C SER A 209 -29.70 19.28 6.52
N VAL A 210 -29.96 17.98 6.46
CA VAL A 210 -31.32 17.41 6.30
C VAL A 210 -32.19 17.80 7.48
N GLN A 211 -31.70 17.63 8.72
CA GLN A 211 -32.45 17.96 9.93
C GLN A 211 -32.79 19.45 10.01
N ARG A 212 -31.85 20.32 9.65
CA ARG A 212 -32.05 21.79 9.74
C ARG A 212 -33.05 22.32 8.71
N ARG A 213 -33.06 21.75 7.50
CA ARG A 213 -33.86 22.28 6.37
C ARG A 213 -35.18 21.55 6.16
N GLY A 214 -35.39 20.41 6.83
CA GLY A 214 -36.60 19.58 6.67
C GLY A 214 -36.75 18.96 5.28
N ARG A 215 -35.74 19.10 4.41
CA ARG A 215 -35.68 18.51 3.06
C ARG A 215 -34.23 18.16 2.69
N GLU A 216 -34.06 17.28 1.71
CA GLU A 216 -32.73 16.97 1.18
C GLU A 216 -32.07 18.25 0.58
N PRO A 217 -30.87 18.60 1.05
CA PRO A 217 -30.15 19.77 0.55
C PRO A 217 -29.56 19.53 -0.85
N GLU A 218 -29.43 20.59 -1.63
CA GLU A 218 -28.70 20.53 -2.90
C GLU A 218 -27.23 20.17 -2.69
N LEU A 219 -26.59 19.56 -3.69
CA LEU A 219 -25.19 19.10 -3.62
C LEU A 219 -24.21 20.22 -3.21
N ARG A 220 -24.38 21.42 -3.78
CA ARG A 220 -23.56 22.59 -3.45
C ARG A 220 -23.63 22.97 -1.96
N SER A 221 -24.81 22.90 -1.36
CA SER A 221 -24.96 23.20 0.05
C SER A 221 -24.45 22.08 0.95
N ARG A 222 -24.50 20.82 0.49
CA ARG A 222 -23.88 19.67 1.21
C ARG A 222 -22.36 19.86 1.31
N ILE A 223 -21.70 20.24 0.21
CA ILE A 223 -20.27 20.49 0.16
C ILE A 223 -19.89 21.66 1.07
N LEU A 224 -20.61 22.77 0.98
CA LEU A 224 -20.35 23.95 1.81
C LEU A 224 -20.53 23.66 3.31
N ASP A 225 -21.63 22.97 3.68
CA ASP A 225 -21.89 22.56 5.06
C ASP A 225 -20.80 21.59 5.56
N ALA A 226 -20.30 20.71 4.71
CA ALA A 226 -19.18 19.81 5.04
C ALA A 226 -17.88 20.60 5.31
N PHE A 227 -17.53 21.55 4.43
CA PHE A 227 -16.34 22.39 4.64
C PHE A 227 -16.39 23.23 5.91
N LEU A 228 -17.55 23.78 6.23
CA LEU A 228 -17.75 24.53 7.47
C LEU A 228 -17.73 23.65 8.72
N LEU A 229 -18.12 22.37 8.59
CA LEU A 229 -18.16 21.41 9.69
C LEU A 229 -16.84 20.67 9.92
N ILE A 230 -15.95 20.60 8.94
CA ILE A 230 -14.67 19.89 9.12
C ILE A 230 -13.86 20.43 10.32
N PRO A 231 -13.61 21.73 10.46
CA PRO A 231 -12.96 22.27 11.64
C PRO A 231 -13.84 22.18 12.91
N SER A 232 -15.13 22.49 12.78
CA SER A 232 -16.06 22.48 13.91
C SER A 232 -16.42 21.07 14.38
N SER A 233 -16.43 20.05 13.51
CA SER A 233 -16.72 18.67 13.91
C SER A 233 -15.62 18.08 14.79
N TRP A 234 -14.37 18.45 14.59
CA TRP A 234 -13.27 18.07 15.50
C TRP A 234 -13.44 18.72 16.87
N VAL A 235 -13.76 20.00 16.92
CA VAL A 235 -14.05 20.70 18.16
C VAL A 235 -15.33 20.15 18.81
N ILE A 236 -16.39 19.97 18.02
CA ILE A 236 -17.67 19.42 18.51
C ILE A 236 -17.47 17.97 18.98
N ALA A 237 -16.75 17.12 18.23
CA ALA A 237 -16.46 15.76 18.65
C ALA A 237 -15.62 15.72 19.92
N SER A 238 -14.63 16.60 20.06
CA SER A 238 -13.80 16.73 21.25
C SER A 238 -14.58 17.26 22.45
N LEU A 239 -15.51 18.18 22.24
CA LEU A 239 -16.37 18.74 23.29
C LEU A 239 -17.64 17.90 23.54
N TRP A 240 -17.95 16.95 22.66
CA TRP A 240 -19.16 16.13 22.70
C TRP A 240 -19.42 15.43 24.02
N PRO A 241 -18.43 14.81 24.67
CA PRO A 241 -18.63 14.19 25.98
C PRO A 241 -19.02 15.18 27.06
N PHE A 242 -18.53 16.41 26.99
CA PHE A 242 -18.76 17.46 27.99
C PHE A 242 -20.04 18.25 27.76
N ALA A 243 -20.54 18.27 26.50
CA ALA A 243 -21.63 19.15 26.10
C ALA A 243 -22.95 18.40 25.90
N ARG A 244 -23.47 17.71 26.92
CA ARG A 244 -24.83 17.14 26.88
C ARG A 244 -25.87 18.18 26.42
N ARG A 245 -25.74 19.45 26.85
CA ARG A 245 -26.63 20.53 26.41
C ARG A 245 -26.44 20.90 24.95
N LEU A 246 -25.19 20.95 24.46
CA LEU A 246 -24.86 21.23 23.06
C LEU A 246 -25.34 20.08 22.15
N ARG A 247 -25.18 18.85 22.59
CA ARG A 247 -25.70 17.63 21.91
C ARG A 247 -27.21 17.71 21.71
N ASN A 248 -27.95 18.05 22.74
CA ASN A 248 -29.40 18.18 22.68
C ASN A 248 -29.84 19.37 21.83
N ALA A 249 -29.09 20.49 21.88
CA ALA A 249 -29.34 21.67 21.06
C ALA A 249 -29.10 21.43 19.57
N LEU A 250 -28.07 20.63 19.22
CA LEU A 250 -27.76 20.27 17.83
C LEU A 250 -28.63 19.11 17.33
N ARG A 251 -29.49 18.51 18.18
CA ARG A 251 -30.34 17.34 17.86
C ARG A 251 -29.56 16.20 17.17
N LEU A 252 -28.25 16.16 17.34
CA LEU A 252 -27.39 15.09 16.86
C LEU A 252 -27.51 13.94 17.87
N GLY A 253 -28.48 13.05 17.71
CA GLY A 253 -28.59 11.84 18.52
C GLY A 253 -27.26 11.06 18.54
N TRP A 254 -27.15 9.99 19.32
CA TRP A 254 -26.00 9.07 19.32
C TRP A 254 -25.88 8.40 17.95
N ARG A 255 -25.20 9.08 17.03
CA ARG A 255 -24.98 8.60 15.67
C ARG A 255 -23.71 7.76 15.62
N PRO A 256 -23.73 6.61 14.95
CA PRO A 256 -22.54 5.76 14.83
C PRO A 256 -21.37 6.48 14.15
N GLU A 257 -21.64 7.39 13.20
CA GLU A 257 -20.63 8.20 12.54
C GLU A 257 -19.91 9.14 13.53
N ALA A 258 -20.65 9.78 14.45
CA ALA A 258 -20.06 10.65 15.47
C ALA A 258 -19.21 9.85 16.47
N ASN A 259 -19.67 8.66 16.87
CA ASN A 259 -18.90 7.74 17.71
C ASN A 259 -17.58 7.34 17.04
N LEU A 260 -17.60 7.07 15.73
CA LEU A 260 -16.40 6.75 14.96
C LEU A 260 -15.44 7.93 14.82
N VAL A 261 -15.96 9.16 14.67
CA VAL A 261 -15.10 10.38 14.65
C VAL A 261 -14.36 10.52 15.98
N VAL A 262 -15.07 10.38 17.13
CA VAL A 262 -14.44 10.43 18.44
C VAL A 262 -13.42 9.31 18.60
N LEU A 263 -13.77 8.08 18.24
CA LEU A 263 -12.89 6.94 18.41
C LEU A 263 -11.62 7.08 17.57
N VAL A 264 -11.76 7.22 16.25
CA VAL A 264 -10.61 7.31 15.32
C VAL A 264 -9.77 8.55 15.64
N GLY A 265 -10.43 9.69 15.90
CA GLY A 265 -9.76 10.93 16.27
C GLY A 265 -8.92 10.77 17.52
N THR A 266 -9.47 10.22 18.61
CA THR A 266 -8.73 10.06 19.86
C THR A 266 -7.62 9.00 19.78
N LEU A 267 -7.79 7.93 18.99
CA LEU A 267 -6.72 6.94 18.80
C LEU A 267 -5.54 7.52 17.99
N VAL A 268 -5.79 8.31 16.96
CA VAL A 268 -4.74 8.82 16.07
C VAL A 268 -4.11 10.12 16.60
N LEU A 269 -4.82 10.90 17.41
CA LEU A 269 -4.40 12.24 17.87
C LEU A 269 -2.98 12.28 18.48
N PRO A 270 -2.56 11.36 19.36
CA PRO A 270 -1.21 11.36 19.92
C PRO A 270 -0.10 11.19 18.87
N LEU A 271 -0.38 10.45 17.79
CA LEU A 271 0.57 10.19 16.71
C LEU A 271 0.75 11.40 15.77
N LEU A 272 -0.09 12.43 15.89
CA LEU A 272 0.02 13.66 15.09
C LEU A 272 0.98 14.70 15.69
N GLY A 273 1.65 14.40 16.81
CA GLY A 273 2.51 15.36 17.50
C GLY A 273 3.60 15.95 16.61
N ALA A 274 4.23 15.12 15.78
CA ALA A 274 5.27 15.57 14.85
C ALA A 274 4.77 16.49 13.73
N SER A 275 3.45 16.49 13.43
CA SER A 275 2.87 17.37 12.39
C SER A 275 2.98 18.86 12.71
N VAL A 276 3.29 19.22 13.95
CA VAL A 276 3.57 20.60 14.35
C VAL A 276 4.72 21.21 13.55
N ARG A 277 5.67 20.41 13.07
CA ARG A 277 6.77 20.87 12.20
C ARG A 277 6.32 21.42 10.86
N LEU A 278 5.16 21.01 10.34
CA LEU A 278 4.59 21.59 9.12
C LEU A 278 4.27 23.09 9.27
N ILE A 279 3.98 23.54 10.53
CA ILE A 279 3.65 24.94 10.82
C ILE A 279 4.86 25.66 11.41
N PHE A 280 5.62 24.98 12.25
CA PHE A 280 6.79 25.50 12.97
C PHE A 280 8.00 24.60 12.76
N PRO A 281 8.79 24.76 11.67
CA PRO A 281 9.91 23.86 11.33
C PRO A 281 10.98 23.73 12.42
N ASN A 282 11.22 24.77 13.19
CA ASN A 282 12.29 24.86 14.19
C ASN A 282 11.80 24.62 15.63
N VAL A 283 10.74 23.84 15.84
CA VAL A 283 10.24 23.54 17.19
C VAL A 283 11.25 22.65 17.93
N PRO A 284 11.68 23.02 19.16
CA PRO A 284 12.56 22.21 19.98
C PRO A 284 11.92 20.86 20.34
N ASP A 285 12.72 19.80 20.44
CA ASP A 285 12.25 18.44 20.74
C ASP A 285 11.46 18.39 22.08
N VAL A 286 11.87 19.18 23.09
CA VAL A 286 11.16 19.26 24.36
C VAL A 286 9.73 19.80 24.18
N ALA A 287 9.53 20.82 23.35
CA ALA A 287 8.20 21.37 23.08
C ALA A 287 7.30 20.34 22.39
N ILE A 288 7.87 19.50 21.56
CA ILE A 288 7.17 18.41 20.88
C ILE A 288 6.72 17.34 21.84
N LEU A 289 7.58 16.94 22.79
CA LEU A 289 7.20 16.01 23.86
C LEU A 289 6.03 16.55 24.68
N VAL A 290 6.03 17.85 24.99
CA VAL A 290 4.92 18.51 25.67
C VAL A 290 3.64 18.48 24.85
N ILE A 291 3.74 18.71 23.54
CA ILE A 291 2.59 18.65 22.62
C ILE A 291 2.05 17.21 22.54
N ILE A 292 2.90 16.21 22.34
CA ILE A 292 2.48 14.79 22.31
C ILE A 292 1.81 14.43 23.64
N GLY A 293 2.39 14.83 24.78
CA GLY A 293 1.81 14.62 26.10
C GLY A 293 0.43 15.26 26.25
N GLY A 294 0.30 16.51 25.80
CA GLY A 294 -0.98 17.25 25.81
C GLY A 294 -2.03 16.58 24.91
N LEU A 295 -1.66 16.18 23.70
CA LEU A 295 -2.56 15.47 22.78
C LEU A 295 -2.98 14.10 23.33
N THR A 296 -2.06 13.39 24.01
CA THR A 296 -2.34 12.11 24.67
C THR A 296 -3.33 12.28 25.83
N ILE A 297 -3.11 13.26 26.70
CA ILE A 297 -4.04 13.58 27.78
C ILE A 297 -5.42 13.95 27.24
N ALA A 298 -5.47 14.81 26.21
CA ALA A 298 -6.72 15.19 25.58
C ALA A 298 -7.45 13.98 24.99
N ALA A 299 -6.74 13.08 24.30
CA ALA A 299 -7.29 11.84 23.76
C ALA A 299 -7.88 10.94 24.85
N ILE A 300 -7.16 10.75 25.97
CA ILE A 300 -7.61 9.95 27.10
C ILE A 300 -8.87 10.57 27.73
N VAL A 301 -8.85 11.87 28.02
CA VAL A 301 -9.98 12.56 28.66
C VAL A 301 -11.22 12.49 27.77
N VAL A 302 -11.10 12.83 26.47
CA VAL A 302 -12.21 12.77 25.52
C VAL A 302 -12.74 11.35 25.38
N GLY A 303 -11.86 10.37 25.24
CA GLY A 303 -12.25 8.96 25.08
C GLY A 303 -12.96 8.39 26.32
N LEU A 304 -12.45 8.65 27.50
CA LEU A 304 -13.08 8.22 28.77
C LEU A 304 -14.41 8.92 29.01
N CYS A 305 -14.52 10.22 28.68
CA CYS A 305 -15.79 10.95 28.78
C CYS A 305 -16.83 10.46 27.75
N TRP A 306 -16.40 9.97 26.59
CA TRP A 306 -17.29 9.42 25.56
C TRP A 306 -17.85 8.06 25.97
N ASN A 307 -17.02 7.05 26.15
CA ASN A 307 -17.40 5.71 26.62
C ASN A 307 -16.16 4.97 27.15
N PRO A 308 -15.97 4.93 28.48
CA PRO A 308 -14.74 4.40 29.07
C PRO A 308 -14.50 2.94 28.73
N LYS A 309 -15.55 2.09 28.70
CA LYS A 309 -15.41 0.66 28.42
C LYS A 309 -14.99 0.41 26.96
N ILE A 310 -15.68 1.01 26.00
CA ILE A 310 -15.35 0.84 24.58
C ILE A 310 -13.99 1.44 24.30
N TRP A 311 -13.71 2.65 24.81
CA TRP A 311 -12.46 3.35 24.56
C TRP A 311 -11.25 2.61 25.12
N LEU A 312 -11.29 2.11 26.35
CA LEU A 312 -10.18 1.35 26.93
C LEU A 312 -9.86 0.07 26.15
N ILE A 313 -10.89 -0.68 25.73
CA ILE A 313 -10.70 -1.90 24.93
C ILE A 313 -10.08 -1.56 23.58
N THR A 314 -10.57 -0.52 22.91
CA THR A 314 -10.11 -0.11 21.58
C THR A 314 -8.74 0.56 21.64
N ALA A 315 -8.46 1.36 22.68
CA ALA A 315 -7.15 1.94 22.90
C ALA A 315 -6.11 0.85 23.20
N ALA A 316 -6.45 -0.16 23.99
CA ALA A 316 -5.57 -1.31 24.20
C ALA A 316 -5.32 -2.07 22.89
N ALA A 317 -6.38 -2.34 22.10
CA ALA A 317 -6.25 -3.00 20.80
C ALA A 317 -5.43 -2.18 19.80
N PHE A 318 -5.39 -0.86 19.93
CA PHE A 318 -4.60 0.03 19.08
C PHE A 318 -3.16 0.17 19.57
N TYR A 319 -2.95 0.56 20.84
CA TYR A 319 -1.63 0.92 21.34
C TYR A 319 -0.77 -0.26 21.78
N VAL A 320 -1.36 -1.36 22.29
CA VAL A 320 -0.55 -2.51 22.73
C VAL A 320 0.26 -3.10 21.56
N PRO A 321 -0.30 -3.39 20.38
CA PRO A 321 0.52 -3.84 19.25
C PRO A 321 1.55 -2.79 18.82
N LEU A 322 1.19 -1.49 18.78
CA LEU A 322 2.14 -0.43 18.42
C LEU A 322 3.35 -0.44 19.36
N ILE A 323 3.12 -0.45 20.65
CA ILE A 323 4.19 -0.46 21.67
C ILE A 323 5.05 -1.72 21.52
N LEU A 324 4.45 -2.90 21.43
CA LEU A 324 5.17 -4.17 21.33
C LEU A 324 6.07 -4.25 20.10
N PHE A 325 5.54 -3.91 18.93
CA PHE A 325 6.30 -4.07 17.68
C PHE A 325 7.34 -2.97 17.47
N TYR A 326 7.05 -1.70 17.79
CA TYR A 326 8.05 -0.64 17.69
C TYR A 326 9.18 -0.81 18.70
N SER A 327 8.89 -1.28 19.92
CA SER A 327 9.92 -1.58 20.91
C SER A 327 10.59 -2.94 20.71
N THR A 328 10.27 -3.68 19.65
CA THR A 328 10.77 -5.04 19.41
C THR A 328 10.63 -5.89 20.68
N PHE A 329 9.41 -5.95 21.22
CA PHE A 329 9.07 -6.63 22.47
C PHE A 329 9.92 -6.15 23.66
N PHE A 330 10.11 -4.82 23.78
CA PHE A 330 10.87 -4.12 24.84
C PHE A 330 12.39 -4.31 24.77
N THR A 331 12.94 -4.78 23.66
CA THR A 331 14.38 -4.89 23.44
C THR A 331 15.00 -3.66 22.74
N ASN A 332 14.15 -2.78 22.15
CA ASN A 332 14.55 -1.53 21.48
C ASN A 332 13.89 -0.32 22.15
N GLU A 333 14.64 0.40 22.98
CA GLU A 333 14.12 1.60 23.68
C GLU A 333 13.87 2.79 22.74
N LEU A 334 14.64 2.90 21.65
CA LEU A 334 14.47 3.98 20.67
C LEU A 334 13.17 3.84 19.84
N GLY A 335 12.56 2.66 19.83
CA GLY A 335 11.31 2.40 19.13
C GLY A 335 10.16 3.29 19.59
N TYR A 336 10.11 3.72 20.85
CA TYR A 336 9.08 4.65 21.32
C TYR A 336 9.20 6.03 20.67
N LYS A 337 10.44 6.52 20.50
CA LYS A 337 10.70 7.78 19.79
C LYS A 337 10.26 7.66 18.33
N SER A 338 10.60 6.55 17.68
CA SER A 338 10.19 6.27 16.31
C SER A 338 8.67 6.25 16.15
N LEU A 339 7.92 5.61 17.07
CA LEU A 339 6.47 5.53 17.03
C LEU A 339 5.80 6.91 17.08
N PHE A 340 6.20 7.77 18.00
CA PHE A 340 5.49 9.02 18.26
C PHE A 340 6.07 10.22 17.52
N TRP A 341 7.29 10.09 17.00
CA TRP A 341 8.02 11.23 16.46
C TRP A 341 8.74 10.97 15.13
N ASP A 342 9.77 10.08 15.10
CA ASP A 342 10.71 10.01 14.00
C ASP A 342 10.02 9.57 12.70
N SER A 343 9.08 8.59 12.76
CA SER A 343 8.39 8.09 11.56
C SER A 343 7.63 9.20 10.82
N LEU A 344 6.78 9.95 11.53
CA LEU A 344 6.02 11.02 10.88
C LEU A 344 6.92 12.18 10.47
N SER A 345 7.89 12.56 11.32
CA SER A 345 8.83 13.65 11.04
C SER A 345 9.63 13.37 9.76
N TYR A 346 10.22 12.16 9.66
CA TYR A 346 10.98 11.73 8.50
C TYR A 346 10.15 11.84 7.21
N TRP A 347 8.91 11.36 7.22
CA TRP A 347 8.08 11.37 6.01
C TRP A 347 7.52 12.75 5.67
N ILE A 348 7.40 13.67 6.64
CA ILE A 348 7.14 15.08 6.36
C ILE A 348 8.32 15.67 5.59
N ASP A 349 9.54 15.46 6.06
CA ASP A 349 10.75 15.97 5.40
C ASP A 349 10.93 15.38 3.98
N GLN A 350 10.55 14.11 3.78
CA GLN A 350 10.60 13.45 2.46
C GLN A 350 9.62 14.05 1.42
N GLN A 351 8.58 14.80 1.83
CA GLN A 351 7.70 15.49 0.87
C GLN A 351 8.45 16.53 0.03
N GLU A 352 9.48 17.16 0.59
CA GLU A 352 10.33 18.14 -0.12
C GLU A 352 11.32 17.46 -1.06
N VAL A 353 11.83 16.29 -0.69
CA VAL A 353 12.83 15.52 -1.47
C VAL A 353 12.25 14.99 -2.78
N ARG A 354 10.94 14.76 -2.86
CA ARG A 354 10.22 14.26 -4.05
C ARG A 354 10.88 13.03 -4.68
N ARG A 355 11.10 12.00 -3.87
CA ARG A 355 11.71 10.74 -4.35
C ARG A 355 11.03 10.24 -5.62
N GLY A 356 11.84 9.74 -6.57
CA GLY A 356 11.38 9.24 -7.86
C GLY A 356 11.06 10.34 -8.87
N THR A 357 10.96 11.62 -8.48
CA THR A 357 10.69 12.78 -9.36
C THR A 357 9.58 12.54 -10.40
N GLN A 358 8.58 11.70 -10.07
CA GLN A 358 7.50 11.36 -10.97
C GLN A 358 6.55 12.54 -11.20
N PRO A 359 5.99 12.72 -12.42
CA PRO A 359 5.06 13.77 -12.73
C PRO A 359 3.75 13.61 -11.92
N TRP A 360 3.03 14.71 -11.71
CA TRP A 360 1.76 14.68 -10.96
C TRP A 360 0.74 13.72 -11.58
N TYR A 361 0.75 13.52 -12.91
CA TYR A 361 -0.17 12.62 -13.64
C TYR A 361 0.28 11.14 -13.64
N TYR A 362 1.31 10.78 -12.91
CA TYR A 362 1.89 9.42 -12.92
C TYR A 362 0.84 8.31 -12.74
N TYR A 363 0.00 8.41 -11.72
CA TYR A 363 -1.04 7.39 -11.50
C TYR A 363 -2.16 7.44 -12.55
N LEU A 364 -2.41 8.61 -13.17
CA LEU A 364 -3.37 8.70 -14.27
C LEU A 364 -2.91 7.95 -15.52
N LEU A 365 -1.60 7.69 -15.65
CA LEU A 365 -1.04 6.79 -16.68
C LEU A 365 -1.08 5.33 -16.25
N LEU A 366 -0.71 5.03 -14.99
CA LEU A 366 -0.60 3.65 -14.53
C LEU A 366 -1.95 2.97 -14.34
N VAL A 367 -2.97 3.69 -13.85
CA VAL A 367 -4.31 3.11 -13.61
C VAL A 367 -4.93 2.57 -14.90
N PRO A 368 -5.01 3.30 -16.04
CA PRO A 368 -5.50 2.74 -17.29
C PRO A 368 -4.63 1.61 -17.84
N LEU A 369 -3.32 1.65 -17.61
CA LEU A 369 -2.39 0.64 -18.12
C LEU A 369 -2.54 -0.70 -17.40
N TYR A 370 -2.72 -0.70 -16.09
CA TYR A 370 -2.73 -1.92 -15.28
C TYR A 370 -4.12 -2.30 -14.76
N GLU A 371 -5.03 -1.34 -14.61
CA GLU A 371 -6.34 -1.55 -13.99
C GLU A 371 -7.50 -1.20 -14.95
N ILE A 372 -7.29 -1.33 -16.26
CA ILE A 372 -8.27 -0.93 -17.28
C ILE A 372 -9.62 -1.64 -17.10
N LEU A 373 -9.60 -2.92 -16.74
CA LEU A 373 -10.81 -3.73 -16.62
C LEU A 373 -11.73 -3.25 -15.48
N PRO A 374 -11.27 -3.12 -14.21
CA PRO A 374 -12.08 -2.57 -13.14
C PRO A 374 -12.31 -1.05 -13.32
N LEU A 375 -11.39 -0.31 -13.97
CA LEU A 375 -11.54 1.12 -14.23
C LEU A 375 -12.77 1.43 -15.09
N ILE A 376 -13.00 0.68 -16.17
CA ILE A 376 -14.17 0.87 -17.05
C ILE A 376 -15.46 0.75 -16.26
N LEU A 377 -15.61 -0.31 -15.45
CA LEU A 377 -16.81 -0.50 -14.63
C LEU A 377 -16.94 0.57 -13.54
N THR A 378 -15.83 0.98 -12.94
CA THR A 378 -15.81 2.06 -11.95
C THR A 378 -16.29 3.37 -12.57
N THR A 379 -15.81 3.72 -13.76
CA THR A 379 -16.20 4.94 -14.48
C THR A 379 -17.68 4.91 -14.85
N ILE A 380 -18.18 3.78 -15.38
CA ILE A 380 -19.61 3.59 -15.68
C ILE A 380 -20.43 3.73 -14.41
N GLY A 381 -20.02 3.10 -13.30
CA GLY A 381 -20.72 3.17 -12.03
C GLY A 381 -20.75 4.57 -11.45
N ALA A 382 -19.61 5.26 -11.41
CA ALA A 382 -19.53 6.63 -10.92
C ALA A 382 -20.37 7.59 -11.78
N GLY A 383 -20.28 7.47 -13.11
CA GLY A 383 -21.11 8.25 -14.04
C GLY A 383 -22.61 8.01 -13.85
N TYR A 384 -23.03 6.75 -13.72
CA TYR A 384 -24.42 6.40 -13.43
C TYR A 384 -24.91 7.03 -12.10
N LEU A 385 -24.13 6.91 -11.04
CA LEU A 385 -24.48 7.47 -9.73
C LEU A 385 -24.57 9.00 -9.78
N ALA A 386 -23.67 9.65 -10.51
CA ALA A 386 -23.67 11.11 -10.69
C ALA A 386 -24.92 11.58 -11.47
N LEU A 387 -25.23 10.93 -12.59
CA LEU A 387 -26.37 11.28 -13.46
C LEU A 387 -27.71 11.01 -12.78
N THR A 388 -27.86 9.88 -12.08
CA THR A 388 -29.12 9.52 -11.42
C THR A 388 -29.29 10.11 -10.04
N ARG A 389 -28.25 10.75 -9.50
CA ARG A 389 -28.21 11.27 -8.12
C ARG A 389 -28.51 10.22 -7.04
N GLN A 390 -28.35 8.93 -7.35
CA GLN A 390 -28.63 7.81 -6.42
C GLN A 390 -27.41 7.49 -5.53
N LEU A 391 -26.92 8.51 -4.83
CA LEU A 391 -25.80 8.36 -3.90
C LEU A 391 -26.28 7.82 -2.55
N SER A 392 -26.04 6.53 -2.30
CA SER A 392 -26.19 5.97 -0.95
C SER A 392 -24.95 6.28 -0.09
N ARG A 393 -25.10 6.19 1.23
CA ARG A 393 -23.94 6.35 2.16
C ARG A 393 -22.80 5.39 1.82
N PHE A 394 -23.14 4.16 1.43
CA PHE A 394 -22.13 3.16 1.03
C PHE A 394 -21.43 3.54 -0.27
N THR A 395 -22.14 4.05 -1.27
CA THR A 395 -21.52 4.49 -2.51
C THR A 395 -20.64 5.71 -2.31
N VAL A 396 -21.03 6.63 -1.42
CA VAL A 396 -20.17 7.77 -1.03
C VAL A 396 -18.89 7.28 -0.35
N LEU A 397 -18.97 6.28 0.54
CA LEU A 397 -17.81 5.67 1.16
C LEU A 397 -16.81 5.13 0.11
N LEU A 398 -17.32 4.33 -0.85
CA LEU A 398 -16.48 3.77 -1.91
C LEU A 398 -15.87 4.86 -2.80
N LEU A 399 -16.62 5.90 -3.14
CA LEU A 399 -16.14 7.03 -3.95
C LEU A 399 -15.08 7.84 -3.21
N VAL A 400 -15.31 8.17 -1.93
CA VAL A 400 -14.33 8.87 -1.10
C VAL A 400 -13.04 8.05 -0.97
N TRP A 401 -13.16 6.73 -0.81
CA TRP A 401 -11.99 5.88 -0.74
C TRP A 401 -11.24 5.84 -2.09
N ALA A 402 -11.92 5.53 -3.21
CA ALA A 402 -11.27 5.40 -4.51
C ALA A 402 -10.67 6.73 -5.01
N PHE A 403 -11.49 7.78 -5.07
CA PHE A 403 -11.02 9.09 -5.55
C PHE A 403 -10.13 9.81 -4.53
N GLY A 404 -10.37 9.60 -3.25
CA GLY A 404 -9.53 10.13 -2.18
C GLY A 404 -8.12 9.57 -2.22
N CYS A 405 -7.95 8.25 -2.37
CA CYS A 405 -6.63 7.63 -2.56
C CYS A 405 -5.95 8.15 -3.84
N LEU A 406 -6.66 8.16 -4.98
CA LEU A 406 -6.09 8.68 -6.23
C LEU A 406 -5.62 10.13 -6.07
N THR A 407 -6.46 11.00 -5.47
CA THR A 407 -6.13 12.42 -5.26
C THR A 407 -4.96 12.56 -4.30
N ALA A 408 -5.01 11.92 -3.13
CA ALA A 408 -3.95 12.03 -2.13
C ALA A 408 -2.58 11.59 -2.69
N LEU A 409 -2.53 10.44 -3.38
CA LEU A 409 -1.28 9.93 -3.96
C LEU A 409 -0.82 10.75 -5.18
N THR A 410 -1.74 11.37 -5.94
CA THR A 410 -1.38 12.27 -7.03
C THR A 410 -0.66 13.52 -6.50
N PHE A 411 -1.07 14.06 -5.36
CA PHE A 411 -0.46 15.24 -4.74
C PHE A 411 0.69 14.91 -3.78
N ALA A 412 0.87 13.65 -3.37
CA ALA A 412 2.00 13.24 -2.54
C ALA A 412 3.34 13.53 -3.23
N GLY A 413 4.34 13.97 -2.46
CA GLY A 413 5.68 14.24 -2.96
C GLY A 413 6.36 13.00 -3.52
N GLU A 414 6.27 11.89 -2.81
CA GLU A 414 6.77 10.59 -3.26
C GLU A 414 5.72 9.87 -4.11
N LYS A 415 6.13 9.44 -5.31
CA LYS A 415 5.29 8.66 -6.23
C LYS A 415 6.04 7.42 -6.69
N MET A 416 5.63 6.28 -6.16
CA MET A 416 6.25 4.98 -6.46
C MET A 416 5.23 4.01 -7.07
N PRO A 417 5.67 3.08 -7.92
CA PRO A 417 4.75 2.21 -8.65
C PRO A 417 3.93 1.28 -7.74
N TRP A 418 4.44 0.84 -6.61
CA TRP A 418 3.71 0.00 -5.65
C TRP A 418 2.53 0.70 -4.97
N LEU A 419 2.52 2.03 -4.90
CA LEU A 419 1.39 2.79 -4.36
C LEU A 419 0.14 2.69 -5.24
N LEU A 420 0.27 2.23 -6.50
CA LEU A 420 -0.87 1.92 -7.37
C LEU A 420 -1.84 0.91 -6.73
N THR A 421 -1.35 -0.03 -5.92
CA THR A 421 -2.17 -1.04 -5.25
C THR A 421 -3.24 -0.44 -4.34
N HIS A 422 -2.96 0.72 -3.73
CA HIS A 422 -3.89 1.44 -2.86
C HIS A 422 -5.02 2.15 -3.64
N ILE A 423 -4.78 2.43 -4.92
CA ILE A 423 -5.80 2.95 -5.85
C ILE A 423 -6.58 1.78 -6.47
N ALA A 424 -5.89 0.72 -6.89
CA ALA A 424 -6.50 -0.46 -7.52
C ALA A 424 -7.52 -1.14 -6.60
N THR A 425 -7.21 -1.27 -5.31
CA THR A 425 -8.08 -1.95 -4.34
C THR A 425 -9.49 -1.35 -4.31
N PRO A 426 -9.74 -0.07 -3.98
CA PRO A 426 -11.10 0.49 -3.96
C PRO A 426 -11.75 0.52 -5.35
N VAL A 427 -10.97 0.65 -6.42
CA VAL A 427 -11.47 0.60 -7.80
C VAL A 427 -12.08 -0.79 -8.09
N CYS A 428 -11.45 -1.88 -7.65
CA CYS A 428 -12.00 -3.24 -7.77
C CYS A 428 -13.32 -3.41 -6.98
N PHE A 429 -13.44 -2.82 -5.78
CA PHE A 429 -14.70 -2.86 -5.01
C PHE A 429 -15.82 -2.08 -5.70
N LEU A 430 -15.54 -0.90 -6.23
CA LEU A 430 -16.52 -0.09 -6.93
C LEU A 430 -16.93 -0.72 -8.27
N ALA A 431 -16.01 -1.35 -8.97
CA ALA A 431 -16.29 -2.15 -10.16
C ALA A 431 -17.21 -3.33 -9.86
N GLY A 432 -16.97 -4.05 -8.75
CA GLY A 432 -17.86 -5.12 -8.28
C GLY A 432 -19.25 -4.62 -7.94
N PHE A 433 -19.36 -3.49 -7.25
CA PHE A 433 -20.65 -2.85 -6.99
C PHE A 433 -21.41 -2.55 -8.29
N THR A 434 -20.71 -1.97 -9.27
CA THR A 434 -21.28 -1.65 -10.59
C THR A 434 -21.73 -2.90 -11.34
N ALA A 435 -20.91 -3.95 -11.35
CA ALA A 435 -21.26 -5.24 -11.98
C ALA A 435 -22.57 -5.81 -11.42
N ASN A 436 -22.77 -5.76 -10.10
CA ASN A 436 -24.02 -6.20 -9.47
C ASN A 436 -25.22 -5.31 -9.86
N ARG A 437 -25.02 -4.00 -10.00
CA ARG A 437 -26.07 -3.08 -10.46
C ARG A 437 -26.51 -3.39 -11.89
N ILE A 438 -25.54 -3.60 -12.80
CA ILE A 438 -25.81 -3.98 -14.20
C ILE A 438 -26.54 -5.33 -14.25
N PHE A 439 -26.08 -6.32 -13.49
CA PHE A 439 -26.72 -7.63 -13.40
C PHE A 439 -28.18 -7.51 -12.93
N ARG A 440 -28.44 -6.79 -11.83
CA ARG A 440 -29.80 -6.57 -11.30
C ARG A 440 -30.71 -5.85 -12.29
N TYR A 441 -30.15 -4.89 -13.04
CA TYR A 441 -30.90 -4.21 -14.11
C TYR A 441 -31.32 -5.18 -15.21
N GLY A 442 -30.39 -6.04 -15.67
CA GLY A 442 -30.68 -7.07 -16.67
C GLY A 442 -31.75 -8.04 -16.23
N VAL A 443 -31.69 -8.51 -14.97
CA VAL A 443 -32.71 -9.41 -14.41
C VAL A 443 -34.06 -8.71 -14.29
N LYS A 444 -34.11 -7.51 -13.72
CA LYS A 444 -35.37 -6.76 -13.49
C LYS A 444 -36.14 -6.47 -14.79
N ASN A 445 -35.40 -6.17 -15.87
CA ASN A 445 -35.99 -5.79 -17.15
C ASN A 445 -36.08 -6.96 -18.14
N ASN A 446 -35.85 -8.18 -17.70
CA ASN A 446 -35.81 -9.39 -18.56
C ASN A 446 -34.86 -9.26 -19.77
N ARG A 447 -33.73 -8.53 -19.58
CA ARG A 447 -32.70 -8.24 -20.60
C ARG A 447 -31.34 -8.82 -20.24
N LEU A 448 -31.31 -9.87 -19.42
CA LEU A 448 -30.07 -10.43 -18.89
C LEU A 448 -29.11 -10.89 -20.00
N ALA A 449 -29.65 -11.54 -21.04
CA ALA A 449 -28.85 -11.99 -22.18
C ALA A 449 -28.23 -10.79 -22.93
N ILE A 450 -29.02 -9.77 -23.22
CA ILE A 450 -28.55 -8.56 -23.94
C ILE A 450 -27.50 -7.82 -23.10
N THR A 451 -27.78 -7.58 -21.82
CA THR A 451 -26.81 -6.92 -20.94
C THR A 451 -25.54 -7.74 -20.75
N GLY A 452 -25.66 -9.08 -20.74
CA GLY A 452 -24.51 -9.98 -20.68
C GLY A 452 -23.65 -9.90 -21.95
N VAL A 453 -24.28 -9.93 -23.14
CA VAL A 453 -23.56 -9.80 -24.41
C VAL A 453 -22.87 -8.44 -24.52
N LEU A 454 -23.58 -7.34 -24.22
CA LEU A 454 -22.98 -5.99 -24.26
C LEU A 454 -21.80 -5.86 -23.30
N LEU A 455 -21.93 -6.39 -22.07
CA LEU A 455 -20.86 -6.35 -21.09
C LEU A 455 -19.67 -7.22 -21.52
N ALA A 456 -19.92 -8.43 -22.04
CA ALA A 456 -18.89 -9.31 -22.57
C ALA A 456 -18.14 -8.66 -23.76
N SER A 457 -18.87 -8.04 -24.69
CA SER A 457 -18.27 -7.32 -25.82
C SER A 457 -17.43 -6.13 -25.36
N LEU A 458 -17.92 -5.34 -24.38
CA LEU A 458 -17.20 -4.19 -23.84
C LEU A 458 -15.91 -4.60 -23.10
N LEU A 459 -15.96 -5.71 -22.36
CA LEU A 459 -14.85 -6.12 -21.48
C LEU A 459 -13.89 -7.13 -22.13
N SER A 460 -14.21 -7.70 -23.31
CA SER A 460 -13.38 -8.72 -23.95
C SER A 460 -11.97 -8.25 -24.27
N LEU A 461 -11.81 -7.11 -24.94
CA LEU A 461 -10.51 -6.53 -25.26
C LEU A 461 -9.75 -6.07 -24.01
N PRO A 462 -10.36 -5.33 -23.05
CA PRO A 462 -9.73 -5.02 -21.78
C PRO A 462 -9.29 -6.26 -20.99
N LEU A 463 -10.08 -7.34 -21.01
CA LEU A 463 -9.70 -8.60 -20.37
C LEU A 463 -8.49 -9.24 -21.05
N ALA A 464 -8.48 -9.33 -22.39
CA ALA A 464 -7.34 -9.84 -23.14
C ALA A 464 -6.08 -9.02 -22.87
N PHE A 465 -6.19 -7.70 -22.85
CA PHE A 465 -5.09 -6.81 -22.50
C PHE A 465 -4.60 -7.02 -21.06
N THR A 466 -5.51 -7.17 -20.10
CA THR A 466 -5.17 -7.47 -18.70
C THR A 466 -4.43 -8.80 -18.58
N MET A 467 -4.88 -9.85 -19.27
CA MET A 467 -4.22 -11.17 -19.27
C MET A 467 -2.84 -11.12 -19.91
N TRP A 468 -2.71 -10.40 -21.04
CA TRP A 468 -1.41 -10.19 -21.69
C TRP A 468 -0.45 -9.41 -20.80
N THR A 469 -0.91 -8.35 -20.13
CA THR A 469 -0.13 -7.59 -19.16
C THR A 469 0.31 -8.47 -17.97
N ASN A 470 -0.61 -9.30 -17.44
CA ASN A 470 -0.26 -10.23 -16.36
C ASN A 470 0.80 -11.24 -16.80
N TYR A 471 0.70 -11.78 -18.00
CA TYR A 471 1.71 -12.71 -18.52
C TYR A 471 3.08 -12.02 -18.63
N GLY A 472 3.14 -10.83 -19.22
CA GLY A 472 4.37 -10.04 -19.33
C GLY A 472 4.98 -9.72 -17.97
N LEU A 473 4.20 -9.10 -17.09
CA LEU A 473 4.66 -8.57 -15.82
C LEU A 473 4.95 -9.64 -14.77
N ASN A 474 4.13 -10.70 -14.66
CA ASN A 474 4.21 -11.63 -13.55
C ASN A 474 4.91 -12.96 -13.90
N ILE A 475 5.09 -13.28 -15.19
CA ILE A 475 5.64 -14.56 -15.62
C ILE A 475 6.90 -14.36 -16.47
N LYS A 476 6.78 -13.65 -17.61
CA LYS A 476 7.86 -13.60 -18.59
C LYS A 476 9.00 -12.64 -18.22
N HIS A 477 8.67 -11.49 -17.65
CA HIS A 477 9.59 -10.37 -17.41
C HIS A 477 9.47 -9.83 -15.97
N SER A 478 9.22 -10.70 -14.99
CA SER A 478 8.94 -10.26 -13.61
C SER A 478 10.13 -9.57 -12.92
N ASP A 479 11.33 -9.78 -13.41
CA ASP A 479 12.59 -9.21 -12.93
C ASP A 479 13.31 -8.33 -13.97
N THR A 480 12.71 -8.10 -15.13
CA THR A 480 13.28 -7.29 -16.20
C THR A 480 12.46 -6.00 -16.36
N SER A 481 13.10 -4.85 -16.29
CA SER A 481 12.44 -3.54 -16.22
C SER A 481 11.85 -3.07 -17.58
N LEU A 482 11.11 -3.94 -18.23
CA LEU A 482 10.32 -3.62 -19.44
C LEU A 482 8.94 -3.02 -19.14
N GLU A 483 8.56 -3.01 -17.86
CA GLU A 483 7.27 -2.54 -17.40
C GLU A 483 7.43 -1.37 -16.41
N PRO A 484 6.62 -0.31 -16.50
CA PRO A 484 6.67 0.81 -15.56
C PRO A 484 6.49 0.45 -14.08
N LEU A 485 5.87 -0.69 -13.77
CA LEU A 485 5.77 -1.18 -12.39
C LEU A 485 7.07 -1.78 -11.86
N ILE A 486 8.02 -2.14 -12.74
CA ILE A 486 9.30 -2.70 -12.35
C ILE A 486 10.30 -1.56 -12.19
N TYR A 487 10.59 -1.22 -10.94
CA TYR A 487 11.42 -0.08 -10.57
C TYR A 487 12.52 -0.53 -9.61
N THR A 488 13.78 -0.15 -9.88
CA THR A 488 14.98 -0.54 -9.10
C THR A 488 15.11 -2.06 -8.86
N GLN A 489 14.70 -2.86 -9.84
CA GLN A 489 14.80 -4.32 -9.77
C GLN A 489 16.25 -4.77 -9.94
N SER A 490 16.71 -5.67 -9.09
CA SER A 490 18.02 -6.30 -9.22
C SER A 490 18.04 -7.29 -10.39
N SER A 491 19.17 -7.34 -11.08
CA SER A 491 19.35 -8.23 -12.22
C SER A 491 19.36 -9.71 -11.80
N PRO A 492 18.82 -10.62 -12.64
CA PRO A 492 18.94 -12.06 -12.44
C PRO A 492 20.38 -12.60 -12.52
N ASP A 493 21.37 -11.78 -12.88
CA ASP A 493 22.77 -12.17 -12.84
C ASP A 493 23.31 -12.24 -11.41
N ILE A 494 22.78 -11.44 -10.49
CA ILE A 494 23.26 -11.38 -9.10
C ILE A 494 23.15 -12.72 -8.38
N PRO A 495 22.00 -13.44 -8.36
CA PRO A 495 21.93 -14.76 -7.73
C PRO A 495 22.86 -15.80 -8.39
N LYS A 496 23.13 -15.70 -9.69
CA LYS A 496 24.10 -16.56 -10.38
C LYS A 496 25.52 -16.31 -9.89
N LEU A 497 25.93 -15.04 -9.85
CA LEU A 497 27.23 -14.61 -9.34
C LEU A 497 27.39 -14.95 -7.85
N ALA A 498 26.34 -14.79 -7.04
CA ALA A 498 26.35 -15.19 -5.63
C ALA A 498 26.62 -16.70 -5.48
N SER A 499 25.98 -17.53 -6.31
CA SER A 499 26.22 -18.96 -6.32
C SER A 499 27.63 -19.33 -6.77
N GLU A 500 28.25 -18.54 -7.66
CA GLU A 500 29.64 -18.71 -8.08
C GLU A 500 30.61 -18.35 -6.94
N ILE A 501 30.38 -17.24 -6.27
CA ILE A 501 31.14 -16.82 -5.08
C ILE A 501 31.05 -17.91 -4.00
N GLU A 502 29.85 -18.43 -3.72
CA GLU A 502 29.67 -19.47 -2.72
C GLU A 502 30.44 -20.74 -3.05
N ARG A 503 30.44 -21.18 -4.31
CA ARG A 503 31.28 -22.31 -4.76
C ARG A 503 32.77 -22.05 -4.55
N GLY A 504 33.23 -20.82 -4.82
CA GLY A 504 34.63 -20.43 -4.60
C GLY A 504 35.02 -20.43 -3.13
N LEU A 505 34.13 -19.95 -2.24
CA LEU A 505 34.32 -19.98 -0.79
C LEU A 505 34.40 -21.43 -0.27
N VAL A 506 33.52 -22.32 -0.73
CA VAL A 506 33.53 -23.74 -0.33
C VAL A 506 34.76 -24.48 -0.86
N ALA A 507 35.21 -24.12 -2.07
CA ALA A 507 36.43 -24.71 -2.67
C ALA A 507 37.74 -24.14 -2.07
N GLY A 508 37.66 -23.10 -1.22
CA GLY A 508 38.82 -22.43 -0.63
C GLY A 508 39.63 -21.58 -1.63
N THR A 509 39.09 -21.32 -2.81
CA THR A 509 39.70 -20.43 -3.83
C THR A 509 39.43 -18.95 -3.57
N ILE A 510 38.50 -18.65 -2.68
CA ILE A 510 38.09 -17.32 -2.21
C ILE A 510 38.06 -17.38 -0.69
N SER A 511 38.66 -16.39 -0.01
CA SER A 511 38.65 -16.31 1.47
C SER A 511 37.62 -15.33 1.99
N GLY A 512 37.23 -14.34 1.17
CA GLY A 512 36.27 -13.31 1.55
C GLY A 512 35.80 -12.47 0.35
N ILE A 513 34.98 -11.48 0.66
CA ILE A 513 34.34 -10.64 -0.35
C ILE A 513 34.49 -9.19 0.08
N THR A 514 34.83 -8.31 -0.85
CA THR A 514 34.84 -6.87 -0.65
C THR A 514 33.80 -6.24 -1.57
N VAL A 515 32.87 -5.48 -1.00
CA VAL A 515 31.80 -4.78 -1.72
C VAL A 515 31.98 -3.27 -1.55
N ASP A 516 32.13 -2.57 -2.67
CA ASP A 516 32.02 -1.13 -2.74
C ASP A 516 30.58 -0.70 -2.43
N THR A 517 30.40 0.25 -1.52
CA THR A 517 29.05 0.69 -1.12
C THR A 517 28.49 1.84 -1.94
N ASP A 518 29.29 2.41 -2.84
CA ASP A 518 28.84 3.46 -3.75
C ASP A 518 27.71 2.94 -4.64
N GLU A 519 26.88 3.85 -5.15
CA GLU A 519 25.71 3.50 -5.96
C GLU A 519 24.75 2.49 -5.28
N ALA A 520 24.82 2.38 -3.95
CA ALA A 520 24.05 1.43 -3.14
C ALA A 520 24.25 -0.03 -3.55
N LEU A 521 25.47 -0.42 -3.94
CA LEU A 521 25.80 -1.80 -4.32
C LEU A 521 25.65 -2.80 -3.17
N SER A 522 25.61 -2.34 -1.92
CA SER A 522 25.32 -3.22 -0.77
C SER A 522 24.05 -4.06 -0.97
N TRP A 523 23.07 -3.55 -1.71
CA TRP A 523 21.78 -4.20 -1.96
C TRP A 523 21.63 -4.60 -3.43
N PRO A 524 21.36 -5.88 -3.74
CA PRO A 524 20.92 -6.97 -2.83
C PRO A 524 22.04 -7.87 -2.29
N TRP A 525 23.30 -7.52 -2.46
CA TRP A 525 24.43 -8.39 -2.04
C TRP A 525 24.37 -8.77 -0.57
N ALA A 526 23.92 -7.87 0.32
CA ALA A 526 23.77 -8.18 1.75
C ALA A 526 22.87 -9.39 1.99
N TRP A 527 21.79 -9.53 1.23
CA TRP A 527 20.90 -10.71 1.30
C TRP A 527 21.57 -11.97 0.76
N TYR A 528 22.14 -11.90 -0.45
CA TYR A 528 22.71 -13.08 -1.10
C TYR A 528 24.00 -13.59 -0.44
N LEU A 529 24.74 -12.72 0.22
CA LEU A 529 25.99 -13.04 0.92
C LEU A 529 25.82 -13.10 2.44
N ARG A 530 24.59 -13.16 2.95
CA ARG A 530 24.31 -13.23 4.39
C ARG A 530 25.03 -14.42 5.04
N GLY A 531 25.56 -14.22 6.23
CA GLY A 531 26.33 -15.25 6.94
C GLY A 531 27.71 -15.54 6.38
N LYS A 532 28.17 -14.81 5.34
CA LYS A 532 29.53 -14.91 4.78
C LYS A 532 30.41 -13.78 5.29
N SER A 533 31.73 -13.93 5.13
CA SER A 533 32.70 -12.87 5.46
C SER A 533 32.70 -11.80 4.36
N VAL A 534 32.01 -10.69 4.57
CA VAL A 534 31.90 -9.59 3.63
C VAL A 534 32.40 -8.29 4.24
N SER A 535 33.30 -7.60 3.55
CA SER A 535 33.80 -6.27 3.89
C SER A 535 33.10 -5.22 3.02
N TYR A 536 32.12 -4.50 3.58
CA TYR A 536 31.50 -3.35 2.93
C TYR A 536 32.39 -2.13 3.12
N ARG A 537 32.78 -1.46 2.03
CA ARG A 537 33.69 -0.31 2.05
C ARG A 537 33.17 0.81 1.18
N VAL A 538 33.31 2.04 1.66
CA VAL A 538 33.00 3.23 0.86
C VAL A 538 33.97 3.28 -0.32
N GLY A 539 33.49 3.63 -1.51
CA GLY A 539 34.32 3.65 -2.72
C GLY A 539 35.51 4.58 -2.61
N ASP A 540 35.42 5.69 -1.88
CA ASP A 540 36.54 6.58 -1.60
C ASP A 540 37.71 5.90 -0.86
N ASP A 541 37.40 5.01 0.10
CA ASP A 541 38.45 4.25 0.81
C ASP A 541 39.19 3.30 -0.14
N ILE A 542 38.45 2.71 -1.08
CA ILE A 542 39.00 1.82 -2.10
C ILE A 542 39.83 2.63 -3.11
N ARG A 543 39.31 3.73 -3.62
CA ARG A 543 39.97 4.58 -4.62
C ARG A 543 41.22 5.28 -4.06
N SER A 544 41.16 5.76 -2.83
CA SER A 544 42.32 6.39 -2.14
C SER A 544 43.35 5.41 -1.62
N ARG A 545 43.05 4.09 -1.67
CA ARG A 545 43.89 3.03 -1.09
C ARG A 545 44.02 3.11 0.44
N SER A 546 43.13 3.81 1.14
CA SER A 546 43.05 3.70 2.59
C SER A 546 42.57 2.29 3.01
N TYR A 547 41.87 1.60 2.11
CA TYR A 547 41.56 0.17 2.19
C TYR A 547 42.14 -0.57 0.96
N ILE A 548 42.98 -1.57 1.20
CA ILE A 548 43.52 -2.44 0.17
C ILE A 548 42.70 -3.72 0.10
N ILE A 549 42.15 -4.03 -1.07
CA ILE A 549 41.39 -5.24 -1.29
C ILE A 549 42.33 -6.44 -1.17
N PRO A 550 42.06 -7.43 -0.28
CA PRO A 550 42.90 -8.61 -0.17
C PRO A 550 42.92 -9.39 -1.48
N PRO A 551 44.08 -9.96 -1.88
CA PRO A 551 44.24 -10.61 -3.18
C PRO A 551 43.42 -11.88 -3.38
N ASP A 552 42.94 -12.47 -2.29
CA ASP A 552 42.11 -13.67 -2.21
C ASP A 552 40.61 -13.37 -2.00
N HIS A 553 40.22 -12.08 -1.97
CA HIS A 553 38.82 -11.65 -1.95
C HIS A 553 38.24 -11.52 -3.35
N VAL A 554 36.94 -11.79 -3.50
CA VAL A 554 36.18 -11.29 -4.65
C VAL A 554 35.92 -9.80 -4.45
N ALA A 555 36.18 -9.00 -5.46
CA ALA A 555 35.88 -7.57 -5.45
C ALA A 555 34.61 -7.25 -6.25
N ILE A 556 33.65 -6.57 -5.65
CA ILE A 556 32.45 -6.03 -6.29
C ILE A 556 32.58 -4.51 -6.26
N LEU A 557 32.67 -3.89 -7.43
CA LEU A 557 33.06 -2.49 -7.60
C LEU A 557 31.97 -1.69 -8.32
N SER A 558 31.81 -0.43 -7.93
CA SER A 558 31.08 0.58 -8.69
C SER A 558 31.80 0.91 -10.01
N ALA A 559 31.10 1.55 -10.93
CA ALA A 559 31.69 2.02 -12.18
C ALA A 559 32.86 2.95 -11.92
N GLU A 560 32.75 3.85 -10.95
CA GLU A 560 33.80 4.83 -10.60
C GLU A 560 35.04 4.15 -10.03
N SER A 561 34.90 3.21 -9.10
CA SER A 561 36.00 2.44 -8.56
C SER A 561 36.64 1.54 -9.62
N ASN A 562 35.86 1.00 -10.56
CA ASN A 562 36.39 0.14 -11.63
C ASN A 562 37.30 0.88 -12.63
N VAL A 563 37.17 2.20 -12.83
CA VAL A 563 38.09 2.99 -13.66
C VAL A 563 39.53 2.86 -13.17
N LEU A 564 39.70 2.70 -11.86
CA LEU A 564 41.00 2.55 -11.21
C LEU A 564 41.41 1.08 -10.99
N GLN A 565 40.72 0.11 -11.61
CA GLN A 565 40.90 -1.33 -11.35
C GLN A 565 42.34 -1.81 -11.38
N ARG A 566 43.17 -1.35 -12.36
CA ARG A 566 44.57 -1.74 -12.49
C ARG A 566 45.40 -1.36 -11.26
N SER A 567 45.04 -0.27 -10.60
CA SER A 567 45.74 0.21 -9.42
C SER A 567 45.22 -0.37 -8.12
N ILE A 568 43.92 -0.79 -8.12
CA ILE A 568 43.19 -1.28 -6.93
C ILE A 568 43.31 -2.80 -6.80
N LEU A 569 43.18 -3.53 -7.92
CA LEU A 569 42.97 -4.98 -7.91
C LEU A 569 44.25 -5.82 -7.93
N GLY A 570 45.42 -5.22 -8.24
CA GLY A 570 46.71 -5.93 -8.15
C GLY A 570 46.71 -7.35 -8.76
N ASN A 571 46.51 -8.34 -7.90
CA ASN A 571 46.51 -9.76 -8.26
C ASN A 571 45.15 -10.35 -8.68
N HIS A 572 44.13 -9.54 -8.91
CA HIS A 572 42.84 -10.04 -9.42
C HIS A 572 42.87 -10.25 -10.94
N GLY A 573 41.92 -11.04 -11.42
CA GLY A 573 41.61 -11.13 -12.84
C GLY A 573 41.07 -9.82 -13.42
N ALA A 574 40.74 -9.81 -14.69
CA ALA A 574 39.97 -8.72 -15.27
C ALA A 574 38.60 -8.62 -14.58
N SER A 575 38.11 -7.41 -14.38
CA SER A 575 36.76 -7.23 -13.86
C SER A 575 35.75 -7.41 -14.99
N ASP A 576 34.72 -8.21 -14.73
CA ASP A 576 33.59 -8.43 -15.61
C ASP A 576 32.43 -7.52 -15.24
N ALA A 577 31.86 -6.84 -16.24
CA ALA A 577 30.70 -5.99 -16.06
C ALA A 577 29.44 -6.82 -15.94
N TYR A 578 28.56 -6.49 -15.02
CA TYR A 578 27.22 -7.05 -14.91
C TYR A 578 26.20 -5.96 -14.62
N MET A 579 24.95 -6.18 -15.07
CA MET A 579 23.85 -5.29 -14.69
C MET A 579 23.52 -5.53 -13.20
N HIS A 580 23.62 -4.49 -12.40
CA HIS A 580 23.36 -4.59 -10.96
C HIS A 580 21.89 -4.40 -10.66
N ARG A 581 21.31 -3.30 -11.13
CA ARG A 581 19.88 -3.01 -11.01
C ARG A 581 19.41 -2.17 -12.19
N TRP A 582 18.15 -2.26 -12.51
CA TRP A 582 17.55 -1.55 -13.62
C TRP A 582 16.14 -1.05 -13.30
N TRP A 583 15.66 -0.12 -14.11
CA TRP A 583 14.30 0.43 -14.06
C TRP A 583 13.84 0.82 -15.46
N PHE A 584 12.50 0.97 -15.59
CA PHE A 584 11.87 1.38 -16.84
C PHE A 584 12.33 2.79 -17.24
N ASP A 585 12.54 3.04 -18.55
CA ASP A 585 12.89 4.37 -19.05
C ASP A 585 11.73 5.36 -18.87
N GLU A 586 11.84 6.18 -17.83
CA GLU A 586 10.85 7.17 -17.45
C GLU A 586 10.80 8.38 -18.38
N GLN A 587 11.82 8.60 -19.25
CA GLN A 587 11.82 9.67 -20.24
C GLN A 587 10.71 9.50 -21.26
N THR A 588 10.22 8.28 -21.42
CA THR A 588 9.09 7.95 -22.31
C THR A 588 7.82 8.72 -21.96
N TYR A 589 7.59 9.06 -20.68
CA TYR A 589 6.38 9.74 -20.22
C TYR A 589 6.60 11.01 -19.39
N ARG A 590 7.81 11.29 -18.88
CA ARG A 590 8.08 12.46 -18.02
C ARG A 590 7.89 13.80 -18.71
N ASN A 591 8.08 13.85 -20.00
CA ASN A 591 8.07 15.08 -20.80
C ASN A 591 6.69 15.45 -21.39
N LEU A 592 5.60 14.81 -20.94
CA LEU A 592 4.25 15.17 -21.36
C LEU A 592 3.81 16.48 -20.66
N GLN A 593 3.61 17.53 -21.44
CA GLN A 593 3.08 18.80 -20.94
C GLN A 593 1.57 18.90 -21.18
N TRP A 594 0.86 19.62 -20.32
CA TRP A 594 -0.58 19.86 -20.49
C TRP A 594 -0.93 20.48 -21.83
N VAL A 595 -0.09 21.38 -22.33
CA VAL A 595 -0.26 22.03 -23.63
C VAL A 595 -0.28 21.03 -24.75
N ASP A 596 0.50 19.95 -24.63
CA ASP A 596 0.59 18.86 -25.62
C ASP A 596 -0.71 18.05 -25.67
N LEU A 597 -1.40 17.88 -24.53
CA LEU A 597 -2.69 17.17 -24.46
C LEU A 597 -3.86 17.98 -25.02
N ILE A 598 -3.75 19.32 -25.03
CA ILE A 598 -4.81 20.24 -25.49
C ILE A 598 -4.66 20.56 -26.99
N ARG A 599 -3.45 20.53 -27.55
CA ARG A 599 -3.19 20.79 -28.97
C ARG A 599 -3.59 19.59 -29.81
N ILE A 600 -4.76 19.66 -30.45
CA ILE A 600 -5.30 18.60 -31.32
C ILE A 600 -4.32 18.26 -32.46
N ALA A 601 -3.53 19.22 -32.96
CA ALA A 601 -2.51 19.01 -33.99
C ALA A 601 -1.40 18.03 -33.57
N ASP A 602 -1.09 17.93 -32.29
CA ASP A 602 -0.05 17.04 -31.74
C ASP A 602 -0.58 15.65 -31.31
N TRP A 603 -1.90 15.47 -31.31
CA TRP A 603 -2.55 14.20 -30.93
C TRP A 603 -2.02 12.97 -31.67
N PRO A 604 -1.76 12.98 -33.01
CA PRO A 604 -1.18 11.82 -33.67
C PRO A 604 0.18 11.41 -33.10
N ARG A 605 1.01 12.40 -32.70
CA ARG A 605 2.32 12.16 -32.08
C ARG A 605 2.15 11.62 -30.65
N HIS A 606 1.24 12.18 -29.86
CA HIS A 606 0.95 11.74 -28.50
C HIS A 606 0.27 10.38 -28.48
N LEU A 607 -0.66 10.12 -29.40
CA LEU A 607 -1.28 8.80 -29.56
C LEU A 607 -0.24 7.75 -29.93
N LYS A 608 0.71 8.08 -30.81
CA LYS A 608 1.83 7.19 -31.15
C LYS A 608 2.74 6.95 -29.94
N ARG A 609 3.05 7.97 -29.13
CA ARG A 609 3.82 7.82 -27.88
C ARG A 609 3.08 6.96 -26.87
N LEU A 610 1.78 7.21 -26.64
CA LEU A 610 0.96 6.41 -25.71
C LEU A 610 0.80 4.97 -26.21
N THR A 611 0.64 4.75 -27.50
CA THR A 611 0.58 3.40 -28.07
C THR A 611 1.95 2.72 -28.01
N SER A 612 3.03 3.41 -28.29
CA SER A 612 4.39 2.88 -28.10
C SER A 612 4.66 2.55 -26.63
N PHE A 613 4.28 3.43 -25.70
CA PHE A 613 4.35 3.19 -24.28
C PHE A 613 3.53 1.96 -23.85
N ALA A 614 2.33 1.78 -24.41
CA ALA A 614 1.48 0.64 -24.10
C ALA A 614 1.95 -0.67 -24.75
N TYR A 615 2.58 -0.63 -25.93
CA TYR A 615 2.90 -1.81 -26.76
C TYR A 615 4.38 -2.16 -26.82
N SER A 616 5.31 -1.21 -26.86
CA SER A 616 6.75 -1.50 -27.00
C SER A 616 7.50 -1.55 -25.67
N ARG A 617 6.92 -1.04 -24.59
CA ARG A 617 7.37 -1.12 -23.20
C ARG A 617 8.88 -1.30 -23.06
N GLY A 618 9.63 -0.26 -23.40
CA GLY A 618 11.05 -0.12 -23.12
C GLY A 618 12.00 -1.08 -23.84
N ASP A 619 12.60 -0.64 -24.91
CA ASP A 619 13.59 -1.44 -25.65
C ASP A 619 14.94 -1.51 -24.91
N THR A 620 15.25 -0.57 -24.01
CA THR A 620 16.49 -0.55 -23.22
C THR A 620 16.22 -0.12 -21.80
N PRO A 621 16.35 -1.03 -20.80
CA PRO A 621 16.24 -0.65 -19.41
C PRO A 621 17.40 0.29 -19.03
N HIS A 622 17.10 1.38 -18.33
CA HIS A 622 18.08 2.16 -17.62
C HIS A 622 18.54 1.40 -16.38
N GLY A 623 19.82 1.51 -16.02
CA GLY A 623 20.31 0.77 -14.89
C GLY A 623 21.68 1.19 -14.41
N VAL A 624 22.10 0.59 -13.31
CA VAL A 624 23.43 0.68 -12.72
C VAL A 624 24.20 -0.56 -13.14
N THR A 625 25.34 -0.35 -13.80
CA THR A 625 26.31 -1.40 -14.12
C THR A 625 27.36 -1.45 -13.01
N ALA A 626 27.59 -2.64 -12.46
CA ALA A 626 28.68 -2.88 -11.52
C ALA A 626 29.67 -3.89 -12.10
N TYR A 627 30.79 -4.06 -11.42
CA TYR A 627 31.90 -4.86 -11.88
C TYR A 627 32.31 -5.87 -10.81
N ILE A 628 32.61 -7.08 -11.23
CA ILE A 628 33.07 -8.16 -10.36
C ILE A 628 34.43 -8.65 -10.81
N ALA A 629 35.36 -8.81 -9.88
CA ALA A 629 36.68 -9.38 -10.15
C ALA A 629 36.97 -10.52 -9.17
N PHE A 630 37.34 -11.66 -9.71
CA PHE A 630 37.75 -12.83 -8.94
C PHE A 630 39.27 -12.84 -8.73
N PRO A 631 39.78 -13.47 -7.66
CA PRO A 631 41.18 -13.75 -7.47
C PRO A 631 41.80 -14.47 -8.69
N LYS A 632 43.03 -14.14 -9.06
CA LYS A 632 43.75 -14.95 -10.06
C LYS A 632 44.02 -16.33 -9.49
N LYS A 633 43.78 -17.36 -10.29
CA LYS A 633 44.12 -18.74 -9.95
C LYS A 633 45.62 -18.95 -9.86
#